data_fba30a2cc8e6cb5ee7e7bf0b6370bfd9
#
_entry.id   fba30a2cc8e6cb5ee7e7bf0b6370bfd9
#
_cell.length_a   1.000
_cell.length_b   1.000
_cell.length_c   1.000
_cell.angle_alpha   90.00
_cell.angle_beta   90.00
_cell.angle_gamma   90.00
#
_symmetry.space_group_name_H-M   'P 1'
#
loop_
_entity.id
_entity.type
_entity.pdbx_description
1 polymer ?
#
loop_
_entity_poly.entity_id
_entity_poly.type
_entity_poly.pdbx_seq_one_letter_code
_entity_poly.pdbx_strand_id
1 'polypeptide(L)'
;MFLKKYSSLYINKTKSFTFVSNLETNIQIKLMPTKKNILNIAKSVIDIETSAISQLKSRLTASFEDAVELILNSNGRLIVAGVGKSANIATKIVATFNSTGQPSVFMHAADALHGDLGNIQKNDVLICISKSGNTEEIKSLIPLVKGLGNKIVSICGNQDSYLAKQSDFFLDSTVEKEACPNNLAPTSSTTAQLVLGDALAVCLLELRNFTDSDFARFHPGGILGKQLYLKVSDVVSENSKAIVSISDSVNKVIMEISKKRVGDNFSNSTSWS
;
A
#
# COMPACT_ATOMS: atom_id res chain seq x y z
N MET A 1 -37.03 -34.01 4.85
CA MET A 1 -38.00 -33.42 3.92
C MET A 1 -38.74 -32.28 4.63
N PHE A 2 -38.15 -31.07 4.66
CA PHE A 2 -38.79 -29.85 5.21
C PHE A 2 -38.34 -28.64 4.39
N LEU A 3 -39.19 -28.24 3.47
CA LEU A 3 -39.13 -26.98 2.78
C LEU A 3 -39.66 -25.87 3.71
N LYS A 4 -38.85 -24.94 4.12
CA LYS A 4 -39.31 -23.65 4.71
C LYS A 4 -39.35 -22.57 3.63
N LYS A 5 -40.60 -22.20 3.28
CA LYS A 5 -40.96 -21.00 2.53
C LYS A 5 -40.61 -19.77 3.37
N TYR A 6 -39.76 -18.90 2.86
CA TYR A 6 -39.64 -17.53 3.35
C TYR A 6 -40.58 -16.61 2.56
N SER A 7 -41.62 -16.12 3.20
CA SER A 7 -42.44 -15.04 2.68
C SER A 7 -41.89 -13.70 3.16
N SER A 8 -41.44 -12.87 2.24
CA SER A 8 -41.06 -11.48 2.51
C SER A 8 -42.32 -10.63 2.67
N LEU A 9 -42.55 -10.07 3.85
CA LEU A 9 -43.60 -9.07 4.08
C LEU A 9 -43.01 -7.68 3.86
N TYR A 10 -43.49 -6.96 2.84
CA TYR A 10 -43.34 -5.54 2.69
C TYR A 10 -44.41 -4.81 3.50
N ILE A 11 -44.03 -4.00 4.49
CA ILE A 11 -44.97 -3.16 5.25
C ILE A 11 -44.86 -1.73 4.74
N ASN A 12 -45.93 -1.22 4.15
CA ASN A 12 -46.08 0.16 3.74
C ASN A 12 -46.55 1.05 4.93
N LYS A 13 -45.93 2.21 5.06
CA LYS A 13 -46.02 3.13 6.23
C LYS A 13 -47.34 3.86 6.33
N THR A 14 -48.48 3.22 6.46
CA THR A 14 -49.71 3.89 6.91
C THR A 14 -50.81 2.89 7.27
N LYS A 15 -50.73 2.26 8.44
CA LYS A 15 -51.89 1.72 9.18
C LYS A 15 -51.47 1.31 10.58
N SER A 16 -52.11 1.85 11.57
CA SER A 16 -52.05 1.45 12.98
C SER A 16 -52.54 0.00 13.14
N PHE A 17 -51.76 -0.84 13.75
CA PHE A 17 -52.17 -2.19 14.16
C PHE A 17 -52.15 -2.29 15.66
N THR A 18 -53.36 -2.61 16.23
CA THR A 18 -53.48 -3.05 17.60
C THR A 18 -53.11 -4.53 17.69
N PHE A 19 -52.11 -4.84 18.47
CA PHE A 19 -51.62 -6.25 18.62
C PHE A 19 -52.18 -6.80 19.94
N VAL A 20 -52.84 -7.93 19.84
CA VAL A 20 -53.30 -8.73 21.00
C VAL A 20 -52.08 -9.52 21.50
N SER A 21 -51.85 -9.41 22.81
CA SER A 21 -50.79 -10.04 23.57
C SER A 21 -50.87 -11.56 23.55
N ASN A 22 -49.73 -12.19 23.29
CA ASN A 22 -49.14 -13.38 23.87
C ASN A 22 -48.38 -14.19 22.83
N LEU A 23 -47.17 -13.74 22.56
CA LEU A 23 -46.02 -14.60 22.10
C LEU A 23 -44.79 -13.68 22.09
N GLU A 24 -43.97 -13.77 23.12
CA GLU A 24 -42.65 -13.13 23.15
C GLU A 24 -41.74 -13.83 22.13
N THR A 25 -41.81 -13.40 20.90
CA THR A 25 -40.74 -13.62 19.94
C THR A 25 -39.98 -12.30 19.79
N ASN A 26 -38.78 -12.26 20.36
CA ASN A 26 -37.81 -11.19 20.15
C ASN A 26 -37.46 -11.09 18.66
N ILE A 27 -38.28 -10.43 17.86
CA ILE A 27 -37.95 -10.05 16.51
C ILE A 27 -37.11 -8.77 16.62
N GLN A 28 -35.79 -8.93 16.62
CA GLN A 28 -34.90 -7.79 16.37
C GLN A 28 -35.14 -7.31 14.94
N ILE A 29 -35.96 -6.27 14.78
CA ILE A 29 -36.09 -5.56 13.51
C ILE A 29 -34.76 -4.84 13.27
N LYS A 30 -33.90 -5.45 12.47
CA LYS A 30 -32.69 -4.79 11.99
C LYS A 30 -33.11 -3.68 11.03
N LEU A 31 -33.26 -2.46 11.57
CA LEU A 31 -33.55 -1.27 10.76
C LEU A 31 -32.48 -1.15 9.69
N MET A 32 -32.85 -1.20 8.40
CA MET A 32 -31.94 -0.91 7.32
C MET A 32 -31.39 0.52 7.50
N PRO A 33 -30.08 0.73 7.40
CA PRO A 33 -29.50 2.06 7.56
C PRO A 33 -30.07 3.01 6.51
N THR A 34 -30.60 4.15 6.95
CA THR A 34 -31.03 5.21 6.05
C THR A 34 -29.82 5.82 5.36
N LYS A 35 -30.00 6.41 4.16
CA LYS A 35 -28.91 7.09 3.42
C LYS A 35 -28.13 8.09 4.29
N LYS A 36 -28.82 8.79 5.21
CA LYS A 36 -28.25 9.73 6.18
C LYS A 36 -27.39 9.04 7.24
N ASN A 37 -27.73 7.79 7.60
CA ASN A 37 -26.97 6.99 8.56
C ASN A 37 -25.67 6.46 7.94
N ILE A 38 -25.66 6.12 6.65
CA ILE A 38 -24.46 5.63 5.95
C ILE A 38 -23.33 6.67 5.95
N LEU A 39 -23.65 7.94 5.63
CA LEU A 39 -22.66 9.02 5.64
C LEU A 39 -22.10 9.29 7.05
N ASN A 40 -22.94 9.21 8.08
CA ASN A 40 -22.47 9.38 9.44
C ASN A 40 -21.54 8.23 9.88
N ILE A 41 -21.85 6.99 9.48
CA ILE A 41 -20.97 5.85 9.70
C ILE A 41 -19.63 6.08 9.01
N ALA A 42 -19.62 6.46 7.73
CA ALA A 42 -18.40 6.72 6.98
C ALA A 42 -17.54 7.82 7.63
N LYS A 43 -18.15 8.94 8.05
CA LYS A 43 -17.44 10.00 8.77
C LYS A 43 -16.83 9.50 10.08
N SER A 44 -17.60 8.74 10.86
CA SER A 44 -17.09 8.15 12.11
C SER A 44 -15.90 7.21 11.89
N VAL A 45 -15.88 6.43 10.81
CA VAL A 45 -14.73 5.60 10.46
C VAL A 45 -13.50 6.47 10.20
N ILE A 46 -13.65 7.53 9.40
CA ILE A 46 -12.56 8.46 9.08
C ILE A 46 -12.04 9.14 10.35
N ASP A 47 -12.94 9.59 11.24
CA ASP A 47 -12.55 10.24 12.50
C ASP A 47 -11.75 9.30 13.41
N ILE A 48 -12.16 8.03 13.52
CA ILE A 48 -11.48 7.02 14.34
C ILE A 48 -10.08 6.73 13.76
N GLU A 49 -9.96 6.54 12.46
CA GLU A 49 -8.67 6.29 11.82
C GLU A 49 -7.75 7.51 11.88
N THR A 50 -8.28 8.71 11.68
CA THR A 50 -7.51 9.96 11.82
C THR A 50 -6.97 10.12 13.24
N SER A 51 -7.79 9.82 14.25
CA SER A 51 -7.36 9.83 15.65
C SER A 51 -6.21 8.84 15.89
N ALA A 52 -6.35 7.61 15.37
CA ALA A 52 -5.33 6.58 15.50
C ALA A 52 -3.99 7.01 14.87
N ILE A 53 -4.01 7.60 13.67
CA ILE A 53 -2.82 8.13 12.99
C ILE A 53 -2.20 9.28 13.80
N SER A 54 -3.02 10.21 14.30
CA SER A 54 -2.53 11.37 15.05
C SER A 54 -1.79 10.96 16.33
N GLN A 55 -2.22 9.89 16.98
CA GLN A 55 -1.58 9.34 18.17
C GLN A 55 -0.20 8.73 17.89
N LEU A 56 0.10 8.31 16.65
CA LEU A 56 1.42 7.77 16.32
C LEU A 56 2.55 8.76 16.60
N LYS A 57 2.30 10.07 16.43
CA LYS A 57 3.33 11.10 16.68
C LYS A 57 3.90 11.03 18.09
N SER A 58 3.06 10.80 19.11
CA SER A 58 3.49 10.69 20.50
C SER A 58 4.14 9.35 20.85
N ARG A 59 4.05 8.37 19.93
CA ARG A 59 4.65 7.03 20.09
C ARG A 59 5.97 6.87 19.35
N LEU A 60 6.38 7.87 18.56
CA LEU A 60 7.71 7.89 17.96
C LEU A 60 8.74 8.13 19.07
N THR A 61 9.70 7.21 19.18
CA THR A 61 10.76 7.23 20.20
C THR A 61 12.12 7.06 19.51
N ALA A 62 13.20 7.10 20.27
CA ALA A 62 14.55 6.80 19.79
C ALA A 62 14.62 5.46 19.03
N SER A 63 13.78 4.48 19.39
CA SER A 63 13.70 3.19 18.66
C SER A 63 13.33 3.36 17.18
N PHE A 64 12.58 4.40 16.82
CA PHE A 64 12.30 4.70 15.42
C PHE A 64 13.54 5.28 14.71
N GLU A 65 14.26 6.19 15.36
CA GLU A 65 15.52 6.75 14.85
C GLU A 65 16.57 5.65 14.67
N ASP A 66 16.77 4.82 15.68
CA ASP A 66 17.70 3.68 15.65
C ASP A 66 17.35 2.67 14.53
N ALA A 67 16.05 2.41 14.29
CA ALA A 67 15.60 1.56 13.19
C ALA A 67 15.92 2.17 11.82
N VAL A 68 15.74 3.47 11.65
CA VAL A 68 16.11 4.19 10.41
C VAL A 68 17.61 4.12 10.20
N GLU A 69 18.41 4.39 11.23
CA GLU A 69 19.88 4.33 11.16
C GLU A 69 20.38 2.90 10.84
N LEU A 70 19.80 1.89 11.47
CA LEU A 70 20.09 0.49 11.14
C LEU A 70 19.90 0.21 9.65
N ILE A 71 18.75 0.61 9.10
CA ILE A 71 18.42 0.36 7.69
C ILE A 71 19.33 1.18 6.77
N LEU A 72 19.58 2.43 7.11
CA LEU A 72 20.44 3.34 6.34
C LEU A 72 21.86 2.80 6.19
N ASN A 73 22.41 2.23 7.28
CA ASN A 73 23.76 1.69 7.36
C ASN A 73 23.84 0.21 6.93
N SER A 74 22.72 -0.45 6.65
CA SER A 74 22.72 -1.84 6.17
C SER A 74 23.13 -1.93 4.70
N ASN A 75 23.97 -2.91 4.37
CA ASN A 75 24.29 -3.28 2.99
C ASN A 75 23.33 -4.36 2.45
N GLY A 76 22.35 -4.78 3.23
CA GLY A 76 21.34 -5.77 2.85
C GLY A 76 20.04 -5.13 2.34
N ARG A 77 19.07 -5.98 2.07
CA ARG A 77 17.72 -5.60 1.69
C ARG A 77 16.83 -5.52 2.94
N LEU A 78 15.65 -4.94 2.79
CA LEU A 78 14.58 -5.12 3.76
C LEU A 78 13.75 -6.36 3.39
N ILE A 79 13.57 -7.24 4.34
CA ILE A 79 12.56 -8.30 4.26
C ILE A 79 11.38 -7.84 5.10
N VAL A 80 10.23 -7.62 4.47
CA VAL A 80 9.05 -7.15 5.20
C VAL A 80 8.06 -8.31 5.30
N ALA A 81 7.80 -8.76 6.52
CA ALA A 81 6.97 -9.94 6.78
C ALA A 81 5.71 -9.60 7.58
N GLY A 82 4.66 -10.38 7.34
CA GLY A 82 3.40 -10.31 8.07
C GLY A 82 2.48 -11.49 7.75
N VAL A 83 1.32 -11.53 8.43
CA VAL A 83 0.27 -12.54 8.22
C VAL A 83 -1.07 -11.84 8.00
N GLY A 84 -1.92 -12.39 7.15
CA GLY A 84 -3.29 -11.89 6.92
C GLY A 84 -3.32 -10.45 6.44
N LYS A 85 -4.04 -9.56 7.13
CA LYS A 85 -4.14 -8.15 6.74
C LYS A 85 -2.81 -7.41 6.88
N SER A 86 -1.99 -7.75 7.87
CA SER A 86 -0.63 -7.18 8.00
C SER A 86 0.28 -7.59 6.84
N ALA A 87 0.09 -8.77 6.23
CA ALA A 87 0.81 -9.16 5.02
C ALA A 87 0.46 -8.27 3.82
N ASN A 88 -0.82 -7.88 3.65
CA ASN A 88 -1.23 -6.94 2.60
C ASN A 88 -0.57 -5.56 2.80
N ILE A 89 -0.47 -5.10 4.05
CA ILE A 89 0.24 -3.85 4.39
C ILE A 89 1.74 -4.00 4.12
N ALA A 90 2.35 -5.11 4.49
CA ALA A 90 3.75 -5.40 4.19
C ALA A 90 4.05 -5.33 2.69
N THR A 91 3.19 -5.91 1.85
CA THR A 91 3.32 -5.84 0.38
C THR A 91 3.29 -4.39 -0.12
N LYS A 92 2.39 -3.54 0.40
CA LYS A 92 2.34 -2.11 0.02
C LYS A 92 3.59 -1.37 0.48
N ILE A 93 4.06 -1.63 1.68
CA ILE A 93 5.27 -1.00 2.23
C ILE A 93 6.50 -1.38 1.40
N VAL A 94 6.64 -2.64 0.99
CA VAL A 94 7.69 -3.09 0.07
C VAL A 94 7.66 -2.32 -1.24
N ALA A 95 6.47 -2.14 -1.83
CA ALA A 95 6.33 -1.37 -3.06
C ALA A 95 6.78 0.09 -2.86
N THR A 96 6.45 0.71 -1.72
CA THR A 96 6.92 2.05 -1.37
C THR A 96 8.45 2.10 -1.24
N PHE A 97 9.06 1.20 -0.48
CA PHE A 97 10.51 1.14 -0.33
C PHE A 97 11.23 0.99 -1.68
N ASN A 98 10.78 0.05 -2.51
CA ASN A 98 11.38 -0.17 -3.82
C ASN A 98 11.26 1.07 -4.72
N SER A 99 10.15 1.79 -4.67
CA SER A 99 9.96 3.02 -5.45
C SER A 99 10.76 4.21 -4.93
N THR A 100 11.17 4.18 -3.66
CA THR A 100 11.96 5.22 -3.00
C THR A 100 13.44 4.84 -2.82
N GLY A 101 13.91 3.80 -3.52
CA GLY A 101 15.32 3.45 -3.59
C GLY A 101 15.84 2.53 -2.48
N GLN A 102 14.96 1.96 -1.65
CA GLN A 102 15.32 0.94 -0.67
C GLN A 102 14.95 -0.45 -1.18
N PRO A 103 15.92 -1.29 -1.60
CA PRO A 103 15.64 -2.66 -2.04
C PRO A 103 14.92 -3.46 -0.96
N SER A 104 13.74 -3.98 -1.29
CA SER A 104 12.89 -4.67 -0.32
C SER A 104 12.16 -5.84 -0.94
N VAL A 105 11.90 -6.88 -0.14
CA VAL A 105 11.20 -8.10 -0.54
C VAL A 105 10.10 -8.40 0.48
N PHE A 106 8.92 -8.73 -0.03
CA PHE A 106 7.84 -9.24 0.81
C PHE A 106 8.06 -10.72 1.11
N MET A 107 7.79 -11.13 2.33
CA MET A 107 7.79 -12.54 2.77
C MET A 107 6.55 -12.81 3.62
N HIS A 108 5.71 -13.76 3.19
CA HIS A 108 4.61 -14.17 4.04
C HIS A 108 5.13 -15.02 5.20
N ALA A 109 4.79 -14.66 6.46
CA ALA A 109 5.41 -15.31 7.62
C ALA A 109 5.10 -16.81 7.72
N ALA A 110 3.97 -17.28 7.19
CA ALA A 110 3.67 -18.71 7.11
C ALA A 110 4.51 -19.42 6.06
N ASP A 111 4.73 -18.81 4.89
CA ASP A 111 5.48 -19.40 3.79
C ASP A 111 6.98 -19.47 4.12
N ALA A 112 7.47 -18.57 4.98
CA ALA A 112 8.84 -18.62 5.51
C ALA A 112 9.17 -19.98 6.13
N LEU A 113 8.21 -20.61 6.81
CA LEU A 113 8.39 -21.91 7.45
C LEU A 113 8.41 -23.08 6.45
N HIS A 114 8.07 -22.82 5.19
CA HIS A 114 7.97 -23.80 4.11
C HIS A 114 8.95 -23.54 2.96
N GLY A 115 10.02 -22.77 3.21
CA GLY A 115 11.11 -22.58 2.28
C GLY A 115 11.49 -21.13 2.00
N ASP A 116 10.58 -20.16 2.15
CA ASP A 116 10.86 -18.75 1.85
C ASP A 116 11.87 -18.11 2.81
N LEU A 117 12.16 -18.76 3.95
CA LEU A 117 13.27 -18.37 4.82
C LEU A 117 14.61 -18.33 4.06
N GLY A 118 14.78 -19.15 3.02
CA GLY A 118 15.94 -19.14 2.13
C GLY A 118 16.15 -17.84 1.34
N ASN A 119 15.12 -16.97 1.28
CA ASN A 119 15.25 -15.66 0.66
C ASN A 119 16.04 -14.67 1.54
N ILE A 120 16.18 -14.91 2.85
CA ILE A 120 16.91 -14.04 3.76
C ILE A 120 18.42 -14.20 3.53
N GLN A 121 19.09 -13.10 3.24
CA GLN A 121 20.53 -13.05 3.05
C GLN A 121 21.23 -12.44 4.27
N LYS A 122 22.53 -12.70 4.37
CA LYS A 122 23.36 -12.03 5.36
C LYS A 122 23.26 -10.51 5.18
N ASN A 123 23.09 -9.79 6.27
CA ASN A 123 22.91 -8.33 6.35
C ASN A 123 21.48 -7.82 5.94
N ASP A 124 20.56 -8.68 5.52
CA ASP A 124 19.18 -8.25 5.38
C ASP A 124 18.59 -7.86 6.75
N VAL A 125 17.70 -6.89 6.78
CA VAL A 125 16.96 -6.49 7.99
C VAL A 125 15.52 -6.96 7.83
N LEU A 126 15.00 -7.67 8.84
CA LEU A 126 13.59 -8.06 8.87
C LEU A 126 12.76 -6.93 9.48
N ILE A 127 11.75 -6.46 8.77
CA ILE A 127 10.62 -5.68 9.34
C ILE A 127 9.44 -6.64 9.49
N CYS A 128 9.05 -6.93 10.73
CA CYS A 128 7.93 -7.83 11.01
C CYS A 128 6.71 -7.03 11.48
N ILE A 129 5.58 -7.18 10.78
CA ILE A 129 4.36 -6.42 11.00
C ILE A 129 3.28 -7.31 11.60
N SER A 130 2.76 -6.95 12.77
CA SER A 130 1.69 -7.68 13.44
C SER A 130 0.93 -6.80 14.43
N LYS A 131 -0.42 -6.83 14.38
CA LYS A 131 -1.22 -6.13 15.39
C LYS A 131 -1.01 -6.69 16.79
N SER A 132 -1.13 -8.01 16.96
CA SER A 132 -1.03 -8.67 18.27
C SER A 132 0.41 -9.00 18.66
N GLY A 133 1.29 -9.23 17.68
CA GLY A 133 2.66 -9.69 17.88
C GLY A 133 2.80 -11.11 18.48
N ASN A 134 1.70 -11.88 18.50
CA ASN A 134 1.64 -13.17 19.23
C ASN A 134 1.11 -14.32 18.38
N THR A 135 0.96 -14.16 17.05
CA THR A 135 0.51 -15.26 16.19
C THR A 135 1.56 -16.36 16.10
N GLU A 136 1.13 -17.59 15.90
CA GLU A 136 2.03 -18.75 15.92
C GLU A 136 3.09 -18.68 14.80
N GLU A 137 2.72 -18.15 13.63
CA GLU A 137 3.65 -17.94 12.52
C GLU A 137 4.77 -16.99 12.90
N ILE A 138 4.45 -15.89 13.61
CA ILE A 138 5.45 -14.93 14.08
C ILE A 138 6.35 -15.56 15.14
N LYS A 139 5.78 -16.28 16.10
CA LYS A 139 6.56 -16.97 17.14
C LYS A 139 7.51 -18.01 16.55
N SER A 140 7.14 -18.64 15.45
CA SER A 140 7.98 -19.60 14.75
C SER A 140 9.05 -18.93 13.88
N LEU A 141 8.72 -17.83 13.20
CA LEU A 141 9.63 -17.11 12.30
C LEU A 141 10.78 -16.42 13.06
N ILE A 142 10.46 -15.69 14.12
CA ILE A 142 11.43 -14.81 14.81
C ILE A 142 12.68 -15.53 15.30
N PRO A 143 12.60 -16.71 15.97
CA PRO A 143 13.79 -17.44 16.40
C PRO A 143 14.68 -17.88 15.23
N LEU A 144 14.07 -18.23 14.08
CA LEU A 144 14.81 -18.65 12.90
C LEU A 144 15.61 -17.49 12.31
N VAL A 145 14.99 -16.32 12.17
CA VAL A 145 15.67 -15.11 11.68
C VAL A 145 16.80 -14.67 12.62
N LYS A 146 16.57 -14.71 13.93
CA LYS A 146 17.62 -14.46 14.93
C LYS A 146 18.76 -15.47 14.82
N GLY A 147 18.44 -16.74 14.57
CA GLY A 147 19.43 -17.80 14.35
C GLY A 147 20.32 -17.55 13.13
N LEU A 148 19.80 -16.85 12.09
CA LEU A 148 20.58 -16.42 10.93
C LEU A 148 21.46 -15.19 11.23
N GLY A 149 21.29 -14.54 12.39
CA GLY A 149 22.04 -13.35 12.79
C GLY A 149 21.49 -12.03 12.24
N ASN A 150 20.32 -12.05 11.60
CA ASN A 150 19.69 -10.86 11.05
C ASN A 150 19.01 -10.01 12.12
N LYS A 151 19.03 -8.69 11.92
CA LYS A 151 18.35 -7.72 12.79
C LYS A 151 16.86 -7.67 12.51
N ILE A 152 16.08 -7.40 13.56
CA ILE A 152 14.61 -7.41 13.52
C ILE A 152 14.06 -6.09 14.00
N VAL A 153 13.29 -5.42 13.15
CA VAL A 153 12.44 -4.27 13.48
C VAL A 153 10.99 -4.75 13.55
N SER A 154 10.29 -4.46 14.62
CA SER A 154 8.86 -4.79 14.71
C SER A 154 7.99 -3.54 14.53
N ILE A 155 6.94 -3.65 13.70
CA ILE A 155 5.81 -2.71 13.69
C ILE A 155 4.64 -3.45 14.34
N CYS A 156 4.39 -3.18 15.61
CA CYS A 156 3.47 -3.98 16.41
C CYS A 156 2.56 -3.14 17.30
N GLY A 157 1.32 -3.56 17.44
CA GLY A 157 0.31 -2.89 18.26
C GLY A 157 0.28 -3.32 19.73
N ASN A 158 1.29 -4.06 20.21
CA ASN A 158 1.37 -4.50 21.60
C ASN A 158 2.84 -4.63 22.02
N GLN A 159 3.30 -3.73 22.87
CA GLN A 159 4.67 -3.69 23.39
C GLN A 159 5.01 -4.92 24.27
N ASP A 160 4.01 -5.55 24.87
CA ASP A 160 4.20 -6.73 25.73
C ASP A 160 4.18 -8.05 24.96
N SER A 161 4.00 -7.98 23.64
CA SER A 161 3.96 -9.14 22.78
C SER A 161 5.30 -9.87 22.65
N TYR A 162 5.24 -11.12 22.22
CA TYR A 162 6.43 -11.89 21.89
C TYR A 162 7.29 -11.17 20.84
N LEU A 163 6.67 -10.68 19.75
CA LEU A 163 7.36 -9.98 18.66
C LEU A 163 8.11 -8.76 19.19
N ALA A 164 7.43 -7.89 19.94
CA ALA A 164 8.05 -6.67 20.49
C ALA A 164 9.25 -6.98 21.39
N LYS A 165 9.13 -7.98 22.27
CA LYS A 165 10.20 -8.38 23.18
C LYS A 165 11.38 -9.07 22.50
N GLN A 166 11.19 -9.64 21.33
CA GLN A 166 12.22 -10.35 20.58
C GLN A 166 12.86 -9.51 19.48
N SER A 167 12.31 -8.36 19.11
CA SER A 167 12.89 -7.45 18.12
C SER A 167 14.03 -6.62 18.69
N ASP A 168 14.95 -6.21 17.83
CA ASP A 168 16.03 -5.26 18.19
C ASP A 168 15.44 -3.85 18.36
N PHE A 169 14.47 -3.47 17.52
CA PHE A 169 13.77 -2.19 17.57
C PHE A 169 12.25 -2.38 17.45
N PHE A 170 11.54 -1.73 18.36
CA PHE A 170 10.08 -1.78 18.42
C PHE A 170 9.48 -0.45 17.99
N LEU A 171 8.60 -0.49 16.98
CA LEU A 171 7.82 0.64 16.48
C LEU A 171 6.36 0.43 16.88
N ASP A 172 5.86 1.30 17.75
CA ASP A 172 4.54 1.18 18.35
C ASP A 172 3.43 1.61 17.37
N SER A 173 2.68 0.64 16.85
CA SER A 173 1.48 0.83 16.03
C SER A 173 0.18 0.61 16.81
N THR A 174 0.20 0.73 18.14
CA THR A 174 -0.98 0.55 18.99
C THR A 174 -2.10 1.51 18.57
N VAL A 175 -3.32 0.99 18.47
CA VAL A 175 -4.53 1.76 18.27
C VAL A 175 -5.51 1.50 19.40
N GLU A 176 -6.28 2.50 19.77
CA GLU A 176 -7.28 2.41 20.83
C GLU A 176 -8.39 1.41 20.48
N LYS A 177 -8.87 1.51 19.23
CA LYS A 177 -9.91 0.63 18.68
C LYS A 177 -9.84 0.57 17.15
N GLU A 178 -10.43 -0.48 16.60
CA GLU A 178 -10.72 -0.54 15.17
C GLU A 178 -11.96 0.31 14.85
N ALA A 179 -12.03 0.85 13.63
CA ALA A 179 -13.21 1.55 13.16
C ALA A 179 -14.39 0.60 12.87
N CYS A 180 -14.14 -0.71 12.82
CA CYS A 180 -15.16 -1.73 12.76
C CYS A 180 -16.04 -1.72 14.03
N PRO A 181 -17.39 -1.69 13.91
CA PRO A 181 -18.30 -1.63 15.06
C PRO A 181 -18.09 -2.73 16.11
N ASN A 182 -17.61 -3.89 15.69
CA ASN A 182 -17.34 -5.01 16.57
C ASN A 182 -15.87 -5.07 17.06
N ASN A 183 -15.04 -4.08 16.70
CA ASN A 183 -13.61 -4.04 17.01
C ASN A 183 -12.82 -5.30 16.55
N LEU A 184 -13.29 -5.97 15.51
CA LEU A 184 -12.73 -7.25 15.01
C LEU A 184 -11.94 -7.10 13.71
N ALA A 185 -12.53 -6.40 12.72
CA ALA A 185 -11.89 -6.24 11.42
C ALA A 185 -10.74 -5.22 11.52
N PRO A 186 -9.52 -5.58 11.12
CA PRO A 186 -8.39 -4.65 11.09
C PRO A 186 -8.68 -3.47 10.13
N THR A 187 -8.69 -2.27 10.67
CA THR A 187 -8.89 -0.99 9.98
C THR A 187 -7.86 0.01 10.49
N SER A 188 -8.12 0.65 11.64
CA SER A 188 -7.19 1.60 12.26
C SER A 188 -5.80 1.00 12.48
N SER A 189 -5.71 -0.26 12.91
CA SER A 189 -4.43 -0.94 13.12
C SER A 189 -3.63 -1.11 11.83
N THR A 190 -4.28 -1.45 10.71
CA THR A 190 -3.62 -1.59 9.42
C THR A 190 -3.21 -0.24 8.84
N THR A 191 -4.03 0.80 9.03
CA THR A 191 -3.71 2.17 8.63
C THR A 191 -2.51 2.71 9.44
N ALA A 192 -2.45 2.47 10.75
CA ALA A 192 -1.31 2.83 11.59
C ALA A 192 0.00 2.13 11.15
N GLN A 193 -0.06 0.82 10.85
CA GLN A 193 1.08 0.06 10.32
C GLN A 193 1.58 0.63 9.00
N LEU A 194 0.66 1.00 8.10
CA LEU A 194 0.98 1.58 6.81
C LEU A 194 1.70 2.93 6.97
N VAL A 195 1.16 3.81 7.81
CA VAL A 195 1.73 5.15 8.03
C VAL A 195 3.13 5.08 8.62
N LEU A 196 3.40 4.15 9.57
CA LEU A 196 4.76 3.94 10.09
C LEU A 196 5.71 3.42 9.02
N GLY A 197 5.27 2.51 8.15
CA GLY A 197 6.07 2.04 7.02
C GLY A 197 6.39 3.15 6.02
N ASP A 198 5.43 4.01 5.71
CA ASP A 198 5.64 5.17 4.82
C ASP A 198 6.57 6.20 5.49
N ALA A 199 6.45 6.42 6.80
CA ALA A 199 7.37 7.30 7.54
C ALA A 199 8.82 6.78 7.47
N LEU A 200 9.06 5.48 7.67
CA LEU A 200 10.39 4.88 7.47
C LEU A 200 10.92 5.13 6.05
N ALA A 201 10.09 4.88 5.03
CA ALA A 201 10.49 5.05 3.63
C ALA A 201 10.87 6.50 3.31
N VAL A 202 10.10 7.47 3.80
CA VAL A 202 10.35 8.90 3.57
C VAL A 202 11.60 9.37 4.33
N CYS A 203 11.81 8.92 5.58
CA CYS A 203 13.03 9.23 6.30
C CYS A 203 14.28 8.71 5.57
N LEU A 204 14.26 7.48 5.05
CA LEU A 204 15.37 6.92 4.28
C LEU A 204 15.60 7.67 2.97
N LEU A 205 14.53 8.08 2.28
CA LEU A 205 14.59 8.88 1.06
C LEU A 205 15.29 10.23 1.32
N GLU A 206 14.87 10.95 2.36
CA GLU A 206 15.45 12.25 2.75
C GLU A 206 16.93 12.12 3.15
N LEU A 207 17.25 11.14 4.02
CA LEU A 207 18.62 10.94 4.50
C LEU A 207 19.60 10.50 3.39
N ARG A 208 19.09 9.89 2.31
CA ARG A 208 19.90 9.52 1.13
C ARG A 208 19.97 10.61 0.08
N ASN A 209 19.33 11.77 0.29
CA ASN A 209 19.23 12.85 -0.71
C ASN A 209 18.70 12.33 -2.06
N PHE A 210 17.64 11.48 -2.00
CA PHE A 210 17.04 10.86 -3.17
C PHE A 210 16.36 11.92 -4.05
N THR A 211 16.76 11.98 -5.33
CA THR A 211 16.37 13.02 -6.27
C THR A 211 15.23 12.59 -7.19
N ASP A 212 14.65 13.56 -7.90
CA ASP A 212 13.67 13.29 -8.98
C ASP A 212 14.28 12.40 -10.08
N SER A 213 15.58 12.53 -10.34
CA SER A 213 16.31 11.68 -11.29
C SER A 213 16.38 10.23 -10.80
N ASP A 214 16.60 10.01 -9.51
CA ASP A 214 16.59 8.68 -8.92
C ASP A 214 15.19 8.06 -8.98
N PHE A 215 14.17 8.86 -8.68
CA PHE A 215 12.78 8.42 -8.80
C PHE A 215 12.42 7.99 -10.22
N ALA A 216 12.85 8.74 -11.22
CA ALA A 216 12.62 8.43 -12.63
C ALA A 216 13.28 7.10 -13.07
N ARG A 217 14.45 6.75 -12.51
CA ARG A 217 15.11 5.46 -12.77
C ARG A 217 14.25 4.27 -12.38
N PHE A 218 13.49 4.39 -11.28
CA PHE A 218 12.60 3.33 -10.80
C PHE A 218 11.21 3.39 -11.44
N HIS A 219 10.87 4.51 -12.13
CA HIS A 219 9.58 4.73 -12.77
C HIS A 219 9.70 5.13 -14.26
N PRO A 220 10.38 4.33 -15.10
CA PRO A 220 10.67 4.71 -16.49
C PRO A 220 9.40 4.90 -17.34
N GLY A 221 8.32 4.21 -17.00
CA GLY A 221 7.00 4.36 -17.69
C GLY A 221 6.18 5.57 -17.23
N GLY A 222 6.53 6.22 -16.13
CA GLY A 222 5.85 7.40 -15.60
C GLY A 222 6.16 8.67 -16.39
N ILE A 223 5.40 9.75 -16.10
CA ILE A 223 5.59 11.07 -16.77
C ILE A 223 7.04 11.56 -16.59
N LEU A 224 7.57 11.51 -15.37
CA LEU A 224 8.92 11.96 -15.05
C LEU A 224 9.99 11.09 -15.74
N GLY A 225 9.79 9.75 -15.73
CA GLY A 225 10.67 8.82 -16.44
C GLY A 225 10.69 9.08 -17.94
N LYS A 226 9.54 9.30 -18.55
CA LYS A 226 9.42 9.67 -19.96
C LYS A 226 10.16 10.96 -20.28
N GLN A 227 10.03 11.99 -19.43
CA GLN A 227 10.73 13.27 -19.62
C GLN A 227 12.26 13.13 -19.58
N LEU A 228 12.78 12.22 -18.78
CA LEU A 228 14.24 12.04 -18.62
C LEU A 228 14.85 11.06 -19.61
N TYR A 229 14.13 10.05 -20.03
CA TYR A 229 14.68 8.96 -20.85
C TYR A 229 14.17 8.92 -22.28
N LEU A 230 13.00 9.52 -22.59
CA LEU A 230 12.42 9.46 -23.92
C LEU A 230 13.21 10.37 -24.87
N LYS A 231 13.79 9.80 -25.91
CA LYS A 231 14.42 10.55 -27.00
C LYS A 231 13.37 10.84 -28.08
N VAL A 232 13.59 11.89 -28.86
CA VAL A 232 12.76 12.18 -30.03
C VAL A 232 12.69 10.97 -30.96
N SER A 233 13.78 10.23 -31.12
CA SER A 233 13.83 8.99 -31.90
C SER A 233 12.87 7.91 -31.42
N ASP A 234 12.54 7.86 -30.13
CA ASP A 234 11.67 6.82 -29.54
C ASP A 234 10.19 7.13 -29.77
N VAL A 235 9.88 8.39 -30.07
CA VAL A 235 8.49 8.87 -30.31
C VAL A 235 8.17 8.95 -31.78
N VAL A 236 9.19 9.23 -32.62
CA VAL A 236 9.03 9.39 -34.06
C VAL A 236 9.25 8.06 -34.75
N SER A 237 8.15 7.38 -35.17
CA SER A 237 8.30 6.22 -36.05
C SER A 237 8.74 6.71 -37.44
N GLU A 238 9.66 5.98 -38.07
CA GLU A 238 10.13 6.33 -39.43
C GLU A 238 8.98 6.40 -40.45
N ASN A 239 7.93 5.63 -40.23
CA ASN A 239 6.74 5.63 -41.09
C ASN A 239 5.82 6.85 -40.85
N SER A 240 6.01 7.62 -39.81
CA SER A 240 5.21 8.82 -39.50
C SER A 240 5.86 10.12 -39.95
N LYS A 241 7.08 10.10 -40.49
CA LYS A 241 7.74 11.31 -41.01
C LYS A 241 7.07 11.76 -42.30
N ALA A 242 6.45 12.93 -42.31
CA ALA A 242 6.06 13.62 -43.52
C ALA A 242 7.29 14.34 -44.09
N ILE A 243 7.86 13.81 -45.15
CA ILE A 243 9.06 14.40 -45.80
C ILE A 243 8.63 15.04 -47.11
N VAL A 244 8.91 16.33 -47.21
CA VAL A 244 8.59 17.12 -48.39
C VAL A 244 9.83 17.95 -48.81
N SER A 245 9.99 18.16 -50.11
CA SER A 245 11.03 19.07 -50.65
C SER A 245 10.54 20.53 -50.67
N ILE A 246 11.46 21.50 -50.57
CA ILE A 246 11.15 22.92 -50.65
C ILE A 246 10.55 23.30 -52.02
N SER A 247 10.75 22.47 -53.05
CA SER A 247 10.20 22.61 -54.39
C SER A 247 8.83 21.90 -54.58
N ASP A 248 8.34 21.21 -53.58
CA ASP A 248 7.07 20.48 -53.68
C ASP A 248 5.89 21.47 -53.62
N SER A 249 4.82 21.13 -54.37
CA SER A 249 3.61 21.92 -54.37
C SER A 249 2.87 21.82 -53.04
N VAL A 250 2.13 22.84 -52.66
CA VAL A 250 1.31 22.90 -51.42
C VAL A 250 0.34 21.71 -51.36
N ASN A 251 -0.25 21.26 -52.48
CA ASN A 251 -1.11 20.10 -52.53
C ASN A 251 -0.38 18.81 -52.15
N LYS A 252 0.88 18.64 -52.59
CA LYS A 252 1.69 17.48 -52.18
C LYS A 252 2.02 17.49 -50.69
N VAL A 253 2.33 18.67 -50.12
CA VAL A 253 2.53 18.85 -48.70
C VAL A 253 1.30 18.45 -47.89
N ILE A 254 0.13 18.96 -48.24
CA ILE A 254 -1.14 18.61 -47.58
C ILE A 254 -1.46 17.12 -47.67
N MET A 255 -1.23 16.52 -48.84
CA MET A 255 -1.44 15.08 -49.01
C MET A 255 -0.49 14.24 -48.13
N GLU A 256 0.77 14.63 -48.03
CA GLU A 256 1.76 13.90 -47.25
C GLU A 256 1.45 13.99 -45.72
N ILE A 257 1.05 15.18 -45.23
CA ILE A 257 0.58 15.37 -43.86
C ILE A 257 -0.64 14.48 -43.57
N SER A 258 -1.64 14.54 -44.43
CA SER A 258 -2.89 13.79 -44.27
C SER A 258 -2.68 12.28 -44.33
N LYS A 259 -1.81 11.79 -45.23
CA LYS A 259 -1.46 10.38 -45.37
C LYS A 259 -0.71 9.81 -44.14
N LYS A 260 0.14 10.62 -43.56
CA LYS A 260 0.95 10.21 -42.38
C LYS A 260 0.25 10.47 -41.06
N ARG A 261 -0.89 11.18 -41.05
CA ARG A 261 -1.65 11.55 -39.82
C ARG A 261 -0.77 12.23 -38.78
N VAL A 262 0.23 12.99 -39.21
CA VAL A 262 1.11 13.79 -38.33
C VAL A 262 0.54 15.21 -38.30
N GLY A 263 0.34 15.73 -37.09
CA GLY A 263 0.15 17.18 -36.90
C GLY A 263 1.45 17.94 -37.28
N ASP A 264 1.53 19.20 -37.02
CA ASP A 264 2.49 20.23 -37.49
C ASP A 264 4.00 19.94 -37.47
N ASN A 265 4.46 18.72 -37.45
CA ASN A 265 5.88 18.36 -37.42
C ASN A 265 6.47 18.16 -38.82
N PHE A 266 6.98 19.23 -39.42
CA PHE A 266 7.73 19.20 -40.67
C PHE A 266 9.23 19.04 -40.40
N SER A 267 9.87 18.01 -41.01
CA SER A 267 11.31 17.97 -41.12
C SER A 267 11.73 18.30 -42.56
N ASN A 268 12.46 19.39 -42.71
CA ASN A 268 13.11 19.70 -43.99
C ASN A 268 14.35 18.79 -44.16
N SER A 269 14.40 18.08 -45.27
CA SER A 269 15.58 17.30 -45.64
C SER A 269 16.64 18.16 -46.35
N THR A 270 17.10 19.24 -45.71
CA THR A 270 18.36 19.85 -46.06
C THR A 270 19.43 19.27 -45.16
N SER A 271 20.26 18.41 -45.76
CA SER A 271 21.49 17.92 -45.14
C SER A 271 22.36 19.12 -44.74
N TRP A 272 22.50 19.29 -43.44
CA TRP A 272 23.60 20.13 -42.92
C TRP A 272 24.88 19.28 -43.00
N SER A 273 25.76 19.61 -43.96
CA SER A 273 27.15 19.17 -44.03
C SER A 273 27.95 19.74 -42.89
#